data_fa5b33a4c0dca79ff775ccebf4e99311
#
_entry.id   fa5b33a4c0dca79ff775ccebf4e99311
#
_cell.length_a   1.000
_cell.length_b   1.000
_cell.length_c   1.000
_cell.angle_alpha   90.00
_cell.angle_beta   90.00
_cell.angle_gamma   90.00
#
_symmetry.space_group_name_H-M   'P 1'
#
loop_
_entity.id
_entity.type
_entity.pdbx_description
1 polymer ?
#
loop_
_entity_poly.entity_id
_entity_poly.type
_entity_poly.pdbx_seq_one_letter_code
_entity_poly.pdbx_strand_id
1 'polypeptide(L)'
;AELPDNRYLFRYYIHDPWWLNSPWLDRYGREPHDIYLPMSVSRIDREGNIGLPTHLNFLSIDDTYGNMPTQVPDEVTPHILKARYDAPTAPGPLVWVYPFDEYHDWAINSPGRLPEVYYGDWFIRQAINNGVPLNTVTSTTSFQSAIEKKPELFRESVLITIVPDQGTSLEKRLIAFVKNGGKLIVFGPADHAS
;
A
#
# COMPACT_ATOMS: atom_id res chain seq x y z
N ALA A 1 5.11 -2.85 8.49
CA ALA A 1 5.75 -4.14 8.60
C ALA A 1 7.23 -4.03 8.96
N GLU A 2 7.89 -2.91 8.71
CA GLU A 2 9.29 -2.70 9.09
C GLU A 2 9.48 -2.54 10.61
N LEU A 3 8.43 -2.15 11.30
CA LEU A 3 8.40 -2.01 12.75
C LEU A 3 7.34 -2.98 13.31
N PRO A 4 7.70 -4.24 13.56
CA PRO A 4 6.74 -5.31 13.87
C PRO A 4 5.93 -5.07 15.14
N ASP A 5 6.48 -4.37 16.12
CA ASP A 5 5.80 -4.08 17.40
C ASP A 5 4.94 -2.82 17.35
N ASN A 6 4.92 -2.10 16.24
CA ASN A 6 4.12 -0.91 16.09
C ASN A 6 2.69 -1.22 15.65
N ARG A 7 1.76 -0.59 16.35
CA ARG A 7 0.37 -0.60 15.93
C ARG A 7 0.22 0.24 14.66
N TYR A 8 -0.54 -0.28 13.71
CA TYR A 8 -0.81 0.44 12.47
C TYR A 8 -2.04 1.33 12.63
N LEU A 9 -1.81 2.63 12.69
CA LEU A 9 -2.85 3.64 12.71
C LEU A 9 -3.13 4.11 11.29
N PHE A 10 -4.37 3.91 10.83
CA PHE A 10 -4.86 4.50 9.60
C PHE A 10 -5.57 5.81 9.92
N ARG A 11 -5.13 6.90 9.30
CA ARG A 11 -5.73 8.22 9.45
C ARG A 11 -6.46 8.62 8.18
N TYR A 12 -7.71 9.02 8.30
CA TYR A 12 -8.57 9.36 7.19
C TYR A 12 -9.29 10.69 7.44
N TYR A 13 -9.30 11.55 6.46
CA TYR A 13 -10.03 12.81 6.51
C TYR A 13 -11.44 12.58 5.99
N ILE A 14 -12.43 12.82 6.83
CA ILE A 14 -13.85 12.78 6.48
C ILE A 14 -14.45 14.16 6.23
N HIS A 15 -13.78 15.21 6.70
CA HIS A 15 -14.03 16.60 6.37
C HIS A 15 -12.75 17.25 5.85
N ASP A 16 -12.88 18.22 4.94
CA ASP A 16 -11.77 19.06 4.57
C ASP A 16 -11.58 20.17 5.63
N PRO A 17 -10.54 20.09 6.47
CA PRO A 17 -10.33 21.04 7.55
C PRO A 17 -9.96 22.45 7.08
N TRP A 18 -9.64 22.62 5.81
CA TRP A 18 -9.09 23.87 5.27
C TRP A 18 -10.10 24.67 4.46
N TRP A 19 -11.27 24.09 4.14
CA TRP A 19 -12.18 24.66 3.19
C TRP A 19 -13.66 24.56 3.63
N LEU A 20 -14.07 25.44 4.51
CA LEU A 20 -15.46 25.80 4.71
C LEU A 20 -16.44 24.63 4.97
N ASN A 21 -16.07 23.65 5.78
CA ASN A 21 -16.97 22.59 6.28
C ASN A 21 -17.71 21.78 5.23
N SER A 22 -17.28 21.85 3.97
CA SER A 22 -17.80 20.90 3.01
C SER A 22 -17.37 19.51 3.41
N PRO A 23 -18.25 18.52 3.46
CA PRO A 23 -17.85 17.15 3.55
C PRO A 23 -16.76 16.89 2.51
N TRP A 24 -15.67 16.25 2.92
CA TRP A 24 -14.59 15.87 2.02
C TRP A 24 -15.10 15.13 0.79
N LEU A 25 -16.11 14.28 0.97
CA LEU A 25 -16.76 13.48 -0.05
C LEU A 25 -17.35 14.35 -1.15
N ASP A 26 -18.16 15.35 -0.80
CA ASP A 26 -18.82 16.23 -1.77
C ASP A 26 -17.82 17.06 -2.56
N ARG A 27 -16.77 17.53 -1.91
CA ARG A 27 -15.82 18.45 -2.53
C ARG A 27 -15.00 17.84 -3.64
N TYR A 28 -14.57 16.59 -3.46
CA TYR A 28 -13.68 15.91 -4.39
C TYR A 28 -14.35 14.80 -5.20
N GLY A 29 -15.67 14.79 -5.23
CA GLY A 29 -16.43 13.75 -5.91
C GLY A 29 -16.18 12.36 -5.33
N ARG A 30 -15.87 12.30 -4.03
CA ARG A 30 -15.69 11.05 -3.34
C ARG A 30 -17.00 10.56 -2.74
N GLU A 31 -17.13 9.25 -2.70
CA GLU A 31 -18.29 8.59 -2.13
C GLU A 31 -17.94 7.94 -0.79
N PRO A 32 -18.91 7.76 0.12
CA PRO A 32 -18.68 7.11 1.41
C PRO A 32 -17.98 5.75 1.32
N HIS A 33 -18.24 4.99 0.25
CA HIS A 33 -17.62 3.69 0.03
C HIS A 33 -16.12 3.75 -0.37
N ASP A 34 -15.61 4.91 -0.75
CA ASP A 34 -14.19 5.06 -1.11
C ASP A 34 -13.25 4.73 0.06
N ILE A 35 -13.72 4.83 1.29
CA ILE A 35 -12.94 4.43 2.47
C ILE A 35 -12.68 2.92 2.51
N TYR A 36 -13.50 2.12 1.84
CA TYR A 36 -13.35 0.66 1.85
C TYR A 36 -12.00 0.22 1.29
N LEU A 37 -11.57 0.77 0.15
CA LEU A 37 -10.32 0.37 -0.49
C LEU A 37 -9.09 0.63 0.40
N PRO A 38 -8.83 1.85 0.89
CA PRO A 38 -7.67 2.09 1.76
C PRO A 38 -7.73 1.31 3.08
N MET A 39 -8.92 1.05 3.60
CA MET A 39 -9.09 0.22 4.81
C MET A 39 -8.83 -1.27 4.56
N SER A 40 -9.08 -1.76 3.35
CA SER A 40 -8.86 -3.15 2.97
C SER A 40 -7.45 -3.44 2.45
N VAL A 41 -6.59 -2.41 2.29
CA VAL A 41 -5.19 -2.63 1.92
C VAL A 41 -4.48 -3.42 3.00
N SER A 42 -4.05 -4.61 2.63
CA SER A 42 -3.30 -5.50 3.49
C SER A 42 -1.79 -5.34 3.32
N ARG A 43 -1.06 -5.65 4.36
CA ARG A 43 0.41 -5.66 4.35
C ARG A 43 0.92 -7.01 4.83
N ILE A 44 2.03 -7.43 4.25
CA ILE A 44 2.69 -8.67 4.62
C ILE A 44 3.96 -8.30 5.39
N ASP A 45 4.10 -8.86 6.59
CA ASP A 45 5.27 -8.67 7.44
C ASP A 45 6.41 -9.65 7.10
N ARG A 46 7.52 -9.56 7.85
CA ARG A 46 8.68 -10.45 7.69
C ARG A 46 8.42 -11.91 8.02
N GLU A 47 7.35 -12.18 8.78
CA GLU A 47 6.91 -13.54 9.11
C GLU A 47 5.91 -14.08 8.08
N GLY A 48 5.56 -13.28 7.06
CA GLY A 48 4.54 -13.62 6.08
C GLY A 48 3.12 -13.63 6.67
N ASN A 49 2.88 -12.83 7.71
CA ASN A 49 1.54 -12.63 8.24
C ASN A 49 0.89 -11.45 7.52
N ILE A 50 -0.42 -11.56 7.35
CA ILE A 50 -1.21 -10.54 6.67
C ILE A 50 -1.88 -9.67 7.74
N GLY A 51 -1.64 -8.37 7.68
CA GLY A 51 -2.18 -7.39 8.61
C GLY A 51 -2.99 -6.30 7.93
N LEU A 52 -4.04 -5.89 8.58
CA LEU A 52 -4.82 -4.68 8.28
C LEU A 52 -4.51 -3.57 9.28
N PRO A 53 -4.95 -2.33 9.03
CA PRO A 53 -4.90 -1.28 10.04
C PRO A 53 -5.57 -1.71 11.34
N THR A 54 -4.87 -1.55 12.47
CA THR A 54 -5.37 -1.95 13.79
C THR A 54 -6.15 -0.84 14.48
N HIS A 55 -5.92 0.40 14.05
CA HIS A 55 -6.54 1.60 14.60
C HIS A 55 -6.98 2.51 13.47
N LEU A 56 -8.13 3.14 13.66
CA LEU A 56 -8.65 4.13 12.75
C LEU A 56 -8.78 5.47 13.49
N ASN A 57 -8.27 6.52 12.90
CA ASN A 57 -8.43 7.88 13.37
C ASN A 57 -9.08 8.71 12.28
N PHE A 58 -10.30 9.17 12.52
CA PHE A 58 -10.94 10.15 11.67
C PHE A 58 -10.47 11.55 12.05
N LEU A 59 -10.04 12.28 11.04
CA LEU A 59 -9.83 13.70 11.16
C LEU A 59 -11.06 14.41 10.61
N SER A 60 -11.81 15.01 11.50
CA SER A 60 -12.82 16.00 11.16
C SER A 60 -12.42 17.29 11.86
N ILE A 61 -12.42 18.39 11.16
CA ILE A 61 -12.45 19.70 11.77
C ILE A 61 -13.85 20.21 11.55
N ASP A 62 -14.52 20.37 12.63
CA ASP A 62 -15.86 20.88 12.70
C ASP A 62 -15.77 22.33 13.18
N ASP A 63 -16.40 23.24 12.47
CA ASP A 63 -16.52 24.63 12.88
C ASP A 63 -17.79 24.90 13.71
N THR A 64 -18.59 23.88 13.96
CA THR A 64 -19.80 23.93 14.77
C THR A 64 -19.54 23.61 16.23
N TYR A 65 -18.36 23.97 16.76
CA TYR A 65 -17.97 23.80 18.17
C TYR A 65 -18.03 22.34 18.68
N GLY A 66 -17.63 21.41 17.83
CA GLY A 66 -17.61 20.00 18.20
C GLY A 66 -18.85 19.19 17.80
N ASN A 67 -19.80 19.80 17.13
CA ASN A 67 -21.01 19.12 16.66
C ASN A 67 -20.84 18.64 15.23
N MET A 68 -20.15 17.51 15.04
CA MET A 68 -20.08 16.87 13.73
C MET A 68 -21.47 16.36 13.32
N PRO A 69 -21.96 16.63 12.10
CA PRO A 69 -23.21 16.05 11.60
C PRO A 69 -23.16 14.52 11.69
N THR A 70 -24.19 13.91 12.24
CA THR A 70 -24.28 12.44 12.37
C THR A 70 -24.27 11.73 11.01
N GLN A 71 -24.70 12.41 9.97
CA GLN A 71 -24.68 11.88 8.60
C GLN A 71 -23.30 11.35 8.20
N VAL A 72 -22.23 12.07 8.50
CA VAL A 72 -20.87 11.68 8.07
C VAL A 72 -20.42 10.33 8.65
N PRO A 73 -20.46 10.10 9.98
CA PRO A 73 -20.14 8.79 10.52
C PRO A 73 -21.16 7.71 10.09
N ASP A 74 -22.44 8.05 9.93
CA ASP A 74 -23.45 7.11 9.51
C ASP A 74 -23.22 6.62 8.08
N GLU A 75 -22.77 7.48 7.18
CA GLU A 75 -22.47 7.12 5.80
C GLU A 75 -21.17 6.29 5.66
N VAL A 76 -20.13 6.56 6.43
CA VAL A 76 -18.83 5.87 6.27
C VAL A 76 -18.70 4.61 7.12
N THR A 77 -19.36 4.54 8.26
CA THR A 77 -19.25 3.41 9.21
C THR A 77 -19.56 2.05 8.59
N PRO A 78 -20.64 1.88 7.78
CA PRO A 78 -20.93 0.60 7.15
C PRO A 78 -19.78 0.09 6.27
N HIS A 79 -19.12 0.97 5.55
CA HIS A 79 -17.99 0.61 4.67
C HIS A 79 -16.74 0.24 5.45
N ILE A 80 -16.49 0.88 6.60
CA ILE A 80 -15.41 0.51 7.52
C ILE A 80 -15.64 -0.88 8.09
N LEU A 81 -16.85 -1.13 8.59
CA LEU A 81 -17.21 -2.44 9.13
C LEU A 81 -17.10 -3.52 8.07
N LYS A 82 -17.55 -3.24 6.84
CA LYS A 82 -17.41 -4.15 5.72
C LYS A 82 -15.94 -4.45 5.40
N ALA A 83 -15.08 -3.44 5.33
CA ALA A 83 -13.65 -3.62 5.08
C ALA A 83 -12.99 -4.51 6.14
N ARG A 84 -13.39 -4.37 7.39
CA ARG A 84 -12.91 -5.24 8.49
C ARG A 84 -13.46 -6.66 8.40
N TYR A 85 -14.71 -6.81 8.02
CA TYR A 85 -15.35 -8.12 7.86
C TYR A 85 -14.74 -8.90 6.70
N ASP A 86 -14.48 -8.22 5.59
CA ASP A 86 -13.90 -8.78 4.37
C ASP A 86 -12.35 -8.87 4.46
N ALA A 87 -11.78 -8.74 5.67
CA ALA A 87 -10.33 -8.75 5.89
C ALA A 87 -9.65 -9.91 5.16
N PRO A 88 -8.68 -9.65 4.27
CA PRO A 88 -8.03 -10.71 3.52
C PRO A 88 -7.19 -11.60 4.43
N THR A 89 -7.28 -12.91 4.19
CA THR A 89 -6.47 -13.94 4.86
C THR A 89 -5.34 -14.48 3.99
N ALA A 90 -5.30 -14.03 2.73
CA ALA A 90 -4.28 -14.36 1.74
C ALA A 90 -3.86 -13.08 0.98
N PRO A 91 -2.67 -13.06 0.35
CA PRO A 91 -2.29 -11.98 -0.54
C PRO A 91 -3.30 -11.83 -1.67
N GLY A 92 -3.52 -10.59 -2.11
CA GLY A 92 -4.37 -10.32 -3.26
C GLY A 92 -3.74 -10.78 -4.59
N PRO A 93 -4.47 -10.65 -5.70
CA PRO A 93 -3.98 -11.05 -7.02
C PRO A 93 -2.75 -10.28 -7.46
N LEU A 94 -2.60 -9.04 -7.00
CA LEU A 94 -1.44 -8.20 -7.21
C LEU A 94 -0.85 -7.78 -5.87
N VAL A 95 0.46 -7.94 -5.71
CA VAL A 95 1.21 -7.56 -4.51
C VAL A 95 2.28 -6.55 -4.90
N TRP A 96 2.21 -5.38 -4.30
CA TRP A 96 3.26 -4.39 -4.45
C TRP A 96 4.38 -4.68 -3.45
N VAL A 97 5.52 -5.08 -4.00
CA VAL A 97 6.77 -5.21 -3.24
C VAL A 97 7.42 -3.83 -3.25
N TYR A 98 7.11 -3.05 -2.19
CA TYR A 98 7.49 -1.65 -2.08
C TYR A 98 8.98 -1.51 -1.72
N PRO A 99 9.76 -0.81 -2.53
CA PRO A 99 11.19 -0.66 -2.33
C PRO A 99 11.51 0.41 -1.27
N PHE A 100 11.06 0.19 -0.04
CA PHE A 100 11.13 1.17 1.04
C PHE A 100 12.57 1.55 1.39
N ASP A 101 13.42 0.55 1.60
CA ASP A 101 14.81 0.77 1.98
C ASP A 101 15.61 1.35 0.81
N GLU A 102 15.37 0.86 -0.40
CA GLU A 102 16.01 1.34 -1.64
C GLU A 102 15.65 2.80 -1.91
N TYR A 103 14.38 3.17 -1.84
CA TYR A 103 13.94 4.55 -2.05
C TYR A 103 14.49 5.51 -0.99
N HIS A 104 14.58 5.05 0.24
CA HIS A 104 15.18 5.83 1.32
C HIS A 104 16.68 6.06 1.07
N ASP A 105 17.41 5.01 0.71
CA ASP A 105 18.82 5.10 0.39
C ASP A 105 19.09 6.00 -0.82
N TRP A 106 18.31 5.84 -1.90
CA TRP A 106 18.46 6.68 -3.09
C TRP A 106 18.18 8.15 -2.80
N ALA A 107 17.16 8.44 -1.98
CA ALA A 107 16.82 9.81 -1.65
C ALA A 107 17.93 10.53 -0.86
N ILE A 108 18.68 9.79 -0.04
CA ILE A 108 19.73 10.37 0.83
C ILE A 108 21.11 10.28 0.19
N ASN A 109 21.47 9.11 -0.31
CA ASN A 109 22.83 8.78 -0.74
C ASN A 109 23.04 8.86 -2.25
N SER A 110 21.98 8.86 -3.04
CA SER A 110 22.02 8.84 -4.49
C SER A 110 21.01 9.82 -5.11
N PRO A 111 21.13 11.13 -4.85
CA PRO A 111 20.09 12.11 -5.24
C PRO A 111 19.83 12.18 -6.76
N GLY A 112 20.74 11.68 -7.59
CA GLY A 112 20.54 11.52 -9.03
C GLY A 112 19.43 10.51 -9.36
N ARG A 113 19.06 9.62 -8.42
CA ARG A 113 17.99 8.62 -8.56
C ARG A 113 16.64 9.09 -8.03
N LEU A 114 16.50 10.32 -7.53
CA LEU A 114 15.22 10.87 -7.10
C LEU A 114 14.09 10.76 -8.14
N PRO A 115 14.35 10.91 -9.45
CA PRO A 115 13.33 10.67 -10.47
C PRO A 115 12.74 9.25 -10.42
N GLU A 116 13.56 8.23 -10.13
CA GLU A 116 13.09 6.84 -10.02
C GLU A 116 12.11 6.67 -8.85
N VAL A 117 12.41 7.29 -7.71
CA VAL A 117 11.51 7.30 -6.53
C VAL A 117 10.18 7.98 -6.88
N TYR A 118 10.24 9.18 -7.46
CA TYR A 118 9.06 9.96 -7.81
C TYR A 118 8.18 9.26 -8.85
N TYR A 119 8.77 8.78 -9.94
CA TYR A 119 8.02 8.12 -11.00
C TYR A 119 7.54 6.72 -10.60
N GLY A 120 8.24 6.03 -9.71
CA GLY A 120 7.79 4.75 -9.17
C GLY A 120 6.50 4.88 -8.37
N ASP A 121 6.43 5.84 -7.45
CA ASP A 121 5.21 6.14 -6.70
C ASP A 121 4.09 6.65 -7.61
N TRP A 122 4.43 7.50 -8.59
CA TRP A 122 3.46 7.98 -9.56
C TRP A 122 2.87 6.83 -10.40
N PHE A 123 3.70 5.90 -10.86
CA PHE A 123 3.28 4.73 -11.62
C PHE A 123 2.24 3.89 -10.85
N ILE A 124 2.54 3.55 -9.61
CA ILE A 124 1.63 2.76 -8.77
C ILE A 124 0.32 3.51 -8.52
N ARG A 125 0.39 4.80 -8.23
CA ARG A 125 -0.82 5.62 -8.04
C ARG A 125 -1.68 5.65 -9.30
N GLN A 126 -1.07 5.80 -10.49
CA GLN A 126 -1.81 5.77 -11.74
C GLN A 126 -2.41 4.39 -12.02
N ALA A 127 -1.71 3.31 -11.71
CA ALA A 127 -2.25 1.96 -11.83
C ALA A 127 -3.52 1.78 -10.99
N ILE A 128 -3.49 2.18 -9.72
CA ILE A 128 -4.65 2.11 -8.82
C ILE A 128 -5.80 3.00 -9.34
N ASN A 129 -5.52 4.22 -9.74
CA ASN A 129 -6.54 5.15 -10.27
C ASN A 129 -7.20 4.65 -11.56
N ASN A 130 -6.53 3.76 -12.30
CA ASN A 130 -7.06 3.12 -13.48
C ASN A 130 -7.63 1.71 -13.20
N GLY A 131 -7.93 1.39 -11.96
CA GLY A 131 -8.66 0.18 -11.57
C GLY A 131 -7.80 -1.08 -11.44
N VAL A 132 -6.48 -0.95 -11.38
CA VAL A 132 -5.62 -2.11 -11.09
C VAL A 132 -5.87 -2.58 -9.65
N PRO A 133 -6.25 -3.85 -9.42
CA PRO A 133 -6.64 -4.36 -8.11
C PRO A 133 -5.43 -4.60 -7.19
N LEU A 134 -4.68 -3.53 -6.92
CA LEU A 134 -3.49 -3.54 -6.07
C LEU A 134 -3.90 -3.20 -4.63
N ASN A 135 -4.15 -4.21 -3.83
CA ASN A 135 -4.61 -4.06 -2.45
C ASN A 135 -3.72 -4.75 -1.41
N THR A 136 -2.57 -5.23 -1.82
CA THR A 136 -1.62 -5.89 -0.91
C THR A 136 -0.24 -5.29 -1.11
N VAL A 137 0.43 -4.96 -0.02
CA VAL A 137 1.77 -4.38 -0.03
C VAL A 137 2.70 -5.10 0.95
N THR A 138 3.96 -5.24 0.57
CA THR A 138 5.06 -5.67 1.44
C THR A 138 6.30 -4.87 1.07
N SER A 139 7.23 -4.62 2.01
CA SER A 139 8.52 -4.06 1.64
C SER A 139 9.41 -5.12 0.97
N THR A 140 10.45 -4.68 0.26
CA THR A 140 11.46 -5.57 -0.31
C THR A 140 12.12 -6.45 0.76
N THR A 141 12.43 -5.86 1.92
CA THR A 141 13.00 -6.59 3.06
C THR A 141 12.02 -7.60 3.64
N SER A 142 10.76 -7.23 3.83
CA SER A 142 9.73 -8.16 4.32
C SER A 142 9.43 -9.26 3.31
N PHE A 143 9.38 -8.96 2.03
CA PHE A 143 9.22 -9.94 0.95
C PHE A 143 10.33 -11.00 0.99
N GLN A 144 11.59 -10.58 1.06
CA GLN A 144 12.73 -11.50 1.07
C GLN A 144 12.66 -12.46 2.28
N SER A 145 12.30 -11.97 3.45
CA SER A 145 12.13 -12.79 4.65
C SER A 145 10.90 -13.70 4.57
N ALA A 146 9.77 -13.16 4.13
CA ALA A 146 8.51 -13.90 4.05
C ALA A 146 8.59 -15.07 3.05
N ILE A 147 9.22 -14.87 1.88
CA ILE A 147 9.34 -15.93 0.87
C ILE A 147 10.28 -17.05 1.29
N GLU A 148 11.26 -16.78 2.15
CA GLU A 148 12.10 -17.83 2.77
C GLU A 148 11.31 -18.70 3.73
N LYS A 149 10.45 -18.08 4.55
CA LYS A 149 9.68 -18.77 5.59
C LYS A 149 8.43 -19.45 5.04
N LYS A 150 7.80 -18.82 4.04
CA LYS A 150 6.54 -19.28 3.43
C LYS A 150 6.64 -19.19 1.91
N PRO A 151 7.36 -20.10 1.23
CA PRO A 151 7.57 -20.03 -0.23
C PRO A 151 6.27 -20.00 -1.04
N GLU A 152 5.19 -20.61 -0.52
CA GLU A 152 3.89 -20.69 -1.19
C GLU A 152 3.05 -19.41 -1.07
N LEU A 153 3.46 -18.47 -0.20
CA LEU A 153 2.63 -17.30 0.14
C LEU A 153 2.23 -16.48 -1.09
N PHE A 154 3.12 -16.35 -2.06
CA PHE A 154 2.91 -15.50 -3.24
C PHE A 154 2.56 -16.27 -4.51
N ARG A 155 2.26 -17.57 -4.39
CA ARG A 155 2.09 -18.47 -5.54
C ARG A 155 0.99 -18.02 -6.50
N GLU A 156 -0.13 -17.56 -5.96
CA GLU A 156 -1.30 -17.15 -6.74
C GLU A 156 -1.28 -15.64 -7.08
N SER A 157 -0.24 -14.93 -6.67
CA SER A 157 -0.12 -13.50 -6.88
C SER A 157 0.85 -13.16 -8.01
N VAL A 158 0.63 -12.00 -8.61
CA VAL A 158 1.62 -11.32 -9.46
C VAL A 158 2.30 -10.27 -8.59
N LEU A 159 3.62 -10.32 -8.48
CA LEU A 159 4.39 -9.30 -7.79
C LEU A 159 4.64 -8.12 -8.72
N ILE A 160 4.59 -6.91 -8.17
CA ILE A 160 4.98 -5.68 -8.87
C ILE A 160 6.06 -5.01 -8.04
N THR A 161 7.19 -4.68 -8.64
CA THR A 161 8.29 -3.97 -7.97
C THR A 161 9.15 -3.20 -8.97
N ILE A 162 10.14 -2.47 -8.45
CA ILE A 162 11.16 -1.81 -9.27
C ILE A 162 12.09 -2.84 -9.93
N VAL A 163 12.81 -2.40 -10.98
CA VAL A 163 13.98 -3.14 -11.45
C VAL A 163 15.04 -3.08 -10.34
N PRO A 164 15.45 -4.22 -9.77
CA PRO A 164 16.43 -4.24 -8.70
C PRO A 164 17.83 -3.93 -9.20
N ASP A 165 18.67 -3.37 -8.37
CA ASP A 165 20.08 -3.17 -8.69
C ASP A 165 20.79 -4.52 -8.84
N GLN A 166 21.65 -4.61 -9.84
CA GLN A 166 22.36 -5.84 -10.21
C GLN A 166 23.22 -6.37 -9.05
N GLY A 167 23.20 -7.67 -8.86
CA GLY A 167 23.98 -8.36 -7.83
C GLY A 167 23.39 -8.33 -6.43
N THR A 168 22.28 -7.60 -6.23
CA THR A 168 21.61 -7.48 -4.92
C THR A 168 20.92 -8.79 -4.49
N SER A 169 20.64 -8.89 -3.19
CA SER A 169 19.85 -10.01 -2.67
C SER A 169 18.41 -10.00 -3.20
N LEU A 170 17.83 -8.81 -3.41
CA LEU A 170 16.51 -8.65 -3.99
C LEU A 170 16.45 -9.22 -5.41
N GLU A 171 17.41 -8.86 -6.27
CA GLU A 171 17.49 -9.39 -7.63
C GLU A 171 17.54 -10.92 -7.64
N LYS A 172 18.44 -11.51 -6.85
CA LYS A 172 18.59 -12.97 -6.73
C LYS A 172 17.29 -13.64 -6.29
N ARG A 173 16.57 -13.05 -5.33
CA ARG A 173 15.28 -13.57 -4.85
C ARG A 173 14.19 -13.47 -5.90
N LEU A 174 14.09 -12.35 -6.61
CA LEU A 174 13.12 -12.18 -7.68
C LEU A 174 13.36 -13.15 -8.84
N ILE A 175 14.62 -13.33 -9.26
CA ILE A 175 15.00 -14.33 -10.27
C ILE A 175 14.62 -15.73 -9.81
N ALA A 176 14.93 -16.09 -8.57
CA ALA A 176 14.56 -17.42 -8.04
C ALA A 176 13.04 -17.59 -7.99
N PHE A 177 12.29 -16.57 -7.61
CA PHE A 177 10.84 -16.58 -7.59
C PHE A 177 10.26 -16.86 -9.00
N VAL A 178 10.76 -16.15 -10.02
CA VAL A 178 10.31 -16.36 -11.42
C VAL A 178 10.71 -17.74 -11.94
N LYS A 179 11.93 -18.21 -11.67
CA LYS A 179 12.39 -19.55 -12.05
C LYS A 179 11.54 -20.66 -11.44
N ASN A 180 10.95 -20.42 -10.28
CA ASN A 180 10.03 -21.36 -9.62
C ASN A 180 8.55 -21.18 -10.06
N GLY A 181 8.30 -20.44 -11.16
CA GLY A 181 6.97 -20.26 -11.73
C GLY A 181 6.20 -19.05 -11.20
N GLY A 182 6.82 -18.19 -10.38
CA GLY A 182 6.24 -16.95 -9.91
C GLY A 182 6.07 -15.93 -11.04
N LYS A 183 5.06 -15.06 -10.89
CA LYS A 183 4.75 -14.01 -11.87
C LYS A 183 5.22 -12.67 -11.35
N LEU A 184 5.97 -11.95 -12.15
CA LEU A 184 6.62 -10.69 -11.76
C LEU A 184 6.44 -9.63 -12.85
N ILE A 185 6.08 -8.42 -12.43
CA ILE A 185 6.13 -7.19 -13.23
C ILE A 185 7.18 -6.30 -12.60
N VAL A 186 8.13 -5.82 -13.39
CA VAL A 186 9.10 -4.82 -12.95
C VAL A 186 8.89 -3.53 -13.71
N PHE A 187 9.14 -2.41 -13.05
CA PHE A 187 9.09 -1.09 -13.64
C PHE A 187 10.33 -0.28 -13.24
N GLY A 188 10.77 0.61 -14.12
CA GLY A 188 11.97 1.42 -13.90
C GLY A 188 12.72 1.68 -15.19
N PRO A 189 13.92 2.29 -15.13
CA PRO A 189 14.78 2.50 -16.29
C PRO A 189 15.16 1.18 -16.95
N ALA A 190 15.05 1.14 -18.29
CA ALA A 190 15.35 -0.08 -19.07
C ALA A 190 16.85 -0.43 -19.13
N ASP A 191 17.71 0.53 -18.88
CA ASP A 191 19.17 0.39 -18.86
C ASP A 191 19.68 -0.36 -17.61
N HIS A 192 18.85 -0.55 -16.60
CA HIS A 192 19.12 -1.40 -15.44
C HIS A 192 18.61 -2.83 -15.61
N ALA A 193 17.79 -3.08 -16.64
CA ALA A 193 17.26 -4.41 -16.94
C ALA A 193 18.25 -5.19 -17.82
N SER A 194 19.17 -5.90 -17.23
CA SER A 194 20.11 -6.81 -17.90
C SER A 194 19.71 -8.28 -17.73
#